data_902734f5e35336aacd74fda815ae4162
#
_entry.id   902734f5e35336aacd74fda815ae4162
#
_cell.length_a   1.000
_cell.length_b   1.000
_cell.length_c   1.000
_cell.angle_alpha   90.00
_cell.angle_beta   90.00
_cell.angle_gamma   90.00
#
_symmetry.space_group_name_H-M   'P 1'
#
loop_
_entity.id
_entity.type
_entity.pdbx_description
1 polymer ?
#
loop_
_entity_poly.entity_id
_entity_poly.type
_entity_poly.pdbx_seq_one_letter_code
_entity_poly.pdbx_strand_id
1 'polypeptide(L)'
;MIRHTKLEDAKALQTICREDLGYDSSLKSIERQIDNLDQNEHHHAFVFEDDCTKEVLGFVEVQVYESIYSKRGLNILGLAVAHSYQRQGIGKQLMTYIEA
;
A
#
# COMPACT_ATOMS: atom_id res chain seq x y z
N MET A 1 -8.49 10.39 0.47
CA MET A 1 -7.18 11.01 0.65
C MET A 1 -6.08 9.94 0.66
N ILE A 2 -5.01 10.20 -0.03
CA ILE A 2 -3.87 9.27 -0.06
C ILE A 2 -2.81 9.77 0.92
N ARG A 3 -2.30 8.88 1.75
CA ARG A 3 -1.29 9.22 2.75
C ARG A 3 -0.36 8.04 3.01
N HIS A 4 0.74 8.29 3.69
CA HIS A 4 1.65 7.23 4.09
C HIS A 4 0.96 6.23 5.03
N THR A 5 1.35 4.97 4.91
CA THR A 5 0.87 3.91 5.77
C THR A 5 1.40 4.12 7.19
N LYS A 6 0.54 3.85 8.18
CA LYS A 6 0.87 3.92 9.60
C LYS A 6 0.67 2.55 10.22
N LEU A 7 1.26 2.34 11.39
CA LEU A 7 1.13 1.08 12.12
C LEU A 7 -0.34 0.72 12.40
N GLU A 8 -1.15 1.71 12.70
CA GLU A 8 -2.57 1.52 12.98
C GLU A 8 -3.37 1.05 11.77
N ASP A 9 -2.81 1.10 10.57
CA ASP A 9 -3.46 0.61 9.36
C ASP A 9 -3.34 -0.90 9.19
N ALA A 10 -2.58 -1.57 10.04
CA ALA A 10 -2.26 -2.99 9.89
C ALA A 10 -3.50 -3.87 9.81
N LYS A 11 -4.53 -3.59 10.61
CA LYS A 11 -5.75 -4.37 10.61
C LYS A 11 -6.49 -4.31 9.27
N ALA A 12 -6.63 -3.11 8.73
CA ALA A 12 -7.28 -2.90 7.44
C ALA A 12 -6.47 -3.56 6.32
N LEU A 13 -5.14 -3.43 6.37
CA LEU A 13 -4.26 -4.03 5.37
C LEU A 13 -4.30 -5.56 5.45
N GLN A 14 -4.39 -6.12 6.65
CA GLN A 14 -4.55 -7.57 6.82
C GLN A 14 -5.77 -8.06 6.07
N THR A 15 -6.90 -7.37 6.24
CA THR A 15 -8.16 -7.75 5.60
C THR A 15 -8.06 -7.63 4.08
N ILE A 16 -7.51 -6.52 3.58
CA ILE A 16 -7.38 -6.29 2.13
C ILE A 16 -6.45 -7.33 1.50
N CYS A 17 -5.30 -7.59 2.11
CA CYS A 17 -4.36 -8.56 1.57
C CYS A 17 -4.94 -9.97 1.52
N ARG A 18 -5.69 -10.36 2.55
CA ARG A 18 -6.32 -11.67 2.60
C ARG A 18 -7.42 -11.81 1.55
N GLU A 19 -8.29 -10.82 1.44
CA GLU A 19 -9.46 -10.91 0.57
C GLU A 19 -9.14 -10.67 -0.90
N ASP A 20 -8.23 -9.76 -1.19
CA ASP A 20 -7.97 -9.35 -2.58
C ASP A 20 -6.70 -9.92 -3.16
N LEU A 21 -5.71 -10.24 -2.34
CA LEU A 21 -4.43 -10.78 -2.81
C LEU A 21 -4.21 -12.24 -2.39
N GLY A 22 -5.05 -12.77 -1.51
CA GLY A 22 -4.93 -14.15 -1.07
C GLY A 22 -3.81 -14.40 -0.08
N TYR A 23 -3.25 -13.37 0.53
CA TYR A 23 -2.18 -13.50 1.52
C TYR A 23 -2.77 -13.47 2.93
N ASP A 24 -2.71 -14.60 3.61
CA ASP A 24 -3.22 -14.73 4.98
C ASP A 24 -2.07 -14.59 5.97
N SER A 25 -1.77 -13.36 6.33
CA SER A 25 -0.71 -13.03 7.27
C SER A 25 -1.29 -12.64 8.62
N SER A 26 -0.56 -12.94 9.69
CA SER A 26 -1.00 -12.54 11.03
C SER A 26 -0.90 -11.02 11.20
N LEU A 27 -1.72 -10.47 12.09
CA LEU A 27 -1.68 -9.03 12.37
C LEU A 27 -0.29 -8.62 12.87
N LYS A 28 0.32 -9.43 13.72
CA LYS A 28 1.67 -9.15 14.24
C LYS A 28 2.72 -9.11 13.13
N SER A 29 2.61 -10.01 12.15
CA SER A 29 3.52 -10.01 11.00
C SER A 29 3.40 -8.72 10.19
N ILE A 30 2.18 -8.30 9.94
CA ILE A 30 1.93 -7.07 9.17
C ILE A 30 2.44 -5.86 9.93
N GLU A 31 2.16 -5.78 11.23
CA GLU A 31 2.66 -4.70 12.08
C GLU A 31 4.18 -4.62 12.06
N ARG A 32 4.85 -5.78 12.19
CA ARG A 32 6.30 -5.85 12.17
C ARG A 32 6.87 -5.37 10.83
N GLN A 33 6.24 -5.76 9.73
CA GLN A 33 6.69 -5.36 8.41
C GLN A 33 6.47 -3.87 8.15
N ILE A 34 5.35 -3.31 8.59
CA ILE A 34 5.12 -1.87 8.47
C ILE A 34 6.23 -1.11 9.20
N ASP A 35 6.56 -1.55 10.40
CA ASP A 35 7.59 -0.91 11.23
C ASP A 35 8.99 -1.05 10.59
N ASN A 36 9.33 -2.24 10.11
CA ASN A 36 10.61 -2.48 9.45
C ASN A 36 10.76 -1.68 8.18
N LEU A 37 9.72 -1.66 7.34
CA LEU A 37 9.79 -1.02 6.03
C LEU A 37 9.69 0.49 6.12
N ASP A 38 9.13 1.01 7.19
CA ASP A 38 9.06 2.45 7.44
C ASP A 38 10.46 3.08 7.54
N GLN A 39 11.45 2.29 7.91
CA GLN A 39 12.83 2.76 8.04
C GLN A 39 13.65 2.56 6.76
N ASN A 40 13.05 1.97 5.74
CA ASN A 40 13.74 1.73 4.48
C ASN A 40 13.45 2.86 3.50
N GLU A 41 14.45 3.68 3.22
CA GLU A 41 14.28 4.86 2.36
C GLU A 41 13.92 4.55 0.91
N HIS A 42 14.09 3.28 0.49
CA HIS A 42 13.74 2.84 -0.87
C HIS A 42 12.37 2.19 -0.94
N HIS A 43 11.67 2.08 0.17
CA HIS A 43 10.36 1.45 0.24
C HIS A 43 9.31 2.48 0.66
N HIS A 44 8.21 2.51 -0.06
CA HIS A 44 7.11 3.42 0.23
C HIS A 44 5.79 2.70 0.14
N ALA A 45 4.93 2.93 1.11
CA ALA A 45 3.59 2.37 1.12
C ALA A 45 2.60 3.50 1.41
N PHE A 46 1.56 3.57 0.61
CA PHE A 46 0.51 4.57 0.73
C PHE A 46 -0.84 3.90 0.82
N VAL A 47 -1.73 4.49 1.60
CA VAL A 47 -3.11 4.01 1.71
C VAL A 47 -4.07 5.07 1.17
N PHE A 48 -5.20 4.61 0.65
CA PHE A 48 -6.33 5.47 0.31
C PHE A 48 -7.31 5.43 1.46
N GLU A 49 -7.54 6.58 2.07
CA GLU A 49 -8.41 6.73 3.22
C GLU A 49 -9.66 7.49 2.82
N ASP A 50 -10.83 6.98 3.20
CA ASP A 50 -12.09 7.67 2.97
C ASP A 50 -12.13 8.94 3.81
N ASP A 51 -12.45 10.08 3.19
CA ASP A 51 -12.44 11.37 3.86
C ASP A 51 -13.49 11.49 4.96
N CYS A 52 -14.60 10.79 4.82
CA CYS A 52 -15.70 10.85 5.78
C CYS A 52 -15.58 9.82 6.89
N THR A 53 -15.35 8.55 6.55
CA THR A 53 -15.32 7.46 7.53
C THR A 53 -13.94 7.21 8.11
N LYS A 54 -12.89 7.69 7.44
CA LYS A 54 -11.49 7.43 7.77
C LYS A 54 -11.08 5.96 7.62
N GLU A 55 -11.89 5.18 6.92
CA GLU A 55 -11.55 3.80 6.62
C GLU A 55 -10.48 3.72 5.52
N VAL A 56 -9.57 2.76 5.65
CA VAL A 56 -8.58 2.46 4.62
C VAL A 56 -9.26 1.56 3.58
N LEU A 57 -9.37 2.07 2.36
CA LEU A 57 -10.07 1.39 1.25
C LEU A 57 -9.12 0.72 0.26
N GLY A 58 -7.86 1.04 0.29
CA GLY A 58 -6.89 0.47 -0.63
C GLY A 58 -5.47 0.87 -0.27
N PHE A 59 -4.50 0.24 -0.93
CA PHE A 59 -3.10 0.58 -0.72
C PHE A 59 -2.27 0.31 -1.97
N VAL A 60 -1.10 0.96 -2.03
CA VAL A 60 -0.06 0.67 -3.01
C VAL A 60 1.27 0.64 -2.29
N GLU A 61 2.09 -0.33 -2.66
CA GLU A 61 3.41 -0.52 -2.07
C GLU A 61 4.43 -0.54 -3.19
N VAL A 62 5.49 0.28 -3.09
CA VAL A 62 6.48 0.41 -4.13
C VAL A 62 7.89 0.37 -3.57
N GLN A 63 8.83 -0.05 -4.41
CA GLN A 63 10.24 -0.03 -4.11
C GLN A 63 10.96 0.80 -5.16
N VAL A 64 11.80 1.73 -4.71
CA VAL A 64 12.67 2.50 -5.60
C VAL A 64 13.94 1.70 -5.81
N TYR A 65 14.36 1.55 -7.06
CA TYR A 65 15.59 0.81 -7.37
C TYR A 65 16.45 1.56 -8.38
N GLU A 66 17.73 1.22 -8.40
CA GLU A 66 18.68 1.73 -9.38
C GLU A 66 19.49 0.54 -9.91
N SER A 67 19.98 0.65 -11.12
CA SER A 67 20.78 -0.38 -11.73
C SER A 67 21.94 0.24 -12.48
N ILE A 68 22.88 -0.59 -12.95
CA ILE A 68 24.04 -0.13 -13.71
C ILE A 68 23.64 0.64 -14.95
N TYR A 69 22.56 0.23 -15.60
CA TYR A 69 22.12 0.80 -16.87
C TYR A 69 20.90 1.72 -16.74
N SER A 70 20.35 1.87 -15.56
CA SER A 70 19.15 2.65 -15.30
C SER A 70 19.35 3.52 -14.08
N LYS A 71 18.92 4.77 -14.15
CA LYS A 71 19.10 5.69 -13.04
C LYS A 71 18.20 5.34 -11.88
N ARG A 72 16.89 5.33 -12.12
CA ARG A 72 15.91 5.10 -11.09
C ARG A 72 14.65 4.51 -11.66
N GLY A 73 14.06 3.57 -10.94
CA GLY A 73 12.81 2.98 -11.33
C GLY A 73 11.94 2.68 -10.13
N LEU A 74 10.66 2.44 -10.38
CA LEU A 74 9.71 2.02 -9.36
C LEU A 74 9.27 0.60 -9.65
N ASN A 75 9.34 -0.25 -8.63
CA ASN A 75 8.81 -1.58 -8.70
C ASN A 75 7.57 -1.63 -7.82
N ILE A 76 6.43 -1.95 -8.41
CA ILE A 76 5.18 -2.04 -7.65
C ILE A 76 5.12 -3.41 -7.01
N LEU A 77 5.20 -3.44 -5.69
CA LEU A 77 5.18 -4.67 -4.91
C LEU A 77 3.77 -5.14 -4.62
N GLY A 78 2.83 -4.23 -4.52
CA GLY A 78 1.44 -4.57 -4.27
C GLY A 78 0.52 -3.40 -4.56
N LEU A 79 -0.68 -3.72 -5.02
CA LEU A 79 -1.75 -2.74 -5.24
C LEU A 79 -3.05 -3.48 -5.05
N ALA A 80 -3.86 -3.04 -4.10
CA ALA A 80 -5.15 -3.67 -3.86
C ALA A 80 -6.16 -2.66 -3.33
N VAL A 81 -7.42 -2.90 -3.63
CA VAL A 81 -8.55 -2.09 -3.18
C VAL A 81 -9.54 -3.03 -2.50
N ALA A 82 -10.07 -2.62 -1.35
CA ALA A 82 -11.05 -3.41 -0.61
C ALA A 82 -12.20 -3.81 -1.54
N HIS A 83 -12.63 -5.07 -1.43
CA HIS A 83 -13.56 -5.69 -2.37
C HIS A 83 -14.80 -4.83 -2.64
N SER A 84 -15.41 -4.28 -1.61
CA SER A 84 -16.63 -3.47 -1.73
C SER A 84 -16.43 -2.12 -2.43
N TYR A 85 -15.18 -1.71 -2.61
CA TYR A 85 -14.84 -0.40 -3.16
C TYR A 85 -14.09 -0.47 -4.50
N GLN A 86 -14.01 -1.65 -5.08
CA GLN A 86 -13.38 -1.82 -6.39
C GLN A 86 -14.21 -1.17 -7.48
N ARG A 87 -13.55 -0.83 -8.59
CA ARG A 87 -14.16 -0.20 -9.76
C ARG A 87 -14.67 1.22 -9.53
N GLN A 88 -14.15 1.89 -8.50
CA GLN A 88 -14.49 3.28 -8.22
C GLN A 88 -13.33 4.24 -8.50
N GLY A 89 -12.28 3.72 -9.14
CA GLY A 89 -11.13 4.54 -9.51
C GLY A 89 -10.08 4.71 -8.41
N ILE A 90 -10.20 4.02 -7.29
CA ILE A 90 -9.24 4.12 -6.19
C ILE A 90 -7.87 3.61 -6.61
N GLY A 91 -7.81 2.45 -7.26
CA GLY A 91 -6.55 1.90 -7.76
C GLY A 91 -5.87 2.84 -8.73
N LYS A 92 -6.64 3.46 -9.62
CA LYS A 92 -6.11 4.43 -10.58
C LYS A 92 -5.55 5.66 -9.87
N GLN A 93 -6.23 6.15 -8.84
CA GLN A 93 -5.75 7.28 -8.06
C GLN A 93 -4.46 6.97 -7.34
N LEU A 94 -4.34 5.77 -6.77
CA LEU A 94 -3.10 5.32 -6.12
C LEU A 94 -1.95 5.25 -7.11
N MET A 95 -2.19 4.69 -8.30
CA MET A 95 -1.15 4.60 -9.33
C MET A 95 -0.73 5.99 -9.81
N THR A 96 -1.68 6.88 -10.03
CA THR A 96 -1.39 8.25 -10.44
C THR A 96 -0.56 8.98 -9.38
N TYR A 97 -0.86 8.74 -8.13
CA TYR A 97 -0.15 9.36 -7.01
C TYR A 97 1.34 8.98 -7.01
N ILE A 98 1.66 7.71 -7.18
CA ILE A 98 3.05 7.25 -7.15
C ILE A 98 3.84 7.62 -8.39
N GLU A 99 3.17 7.91 -9.50
CA GLU A 99 3.82 8.34 -10.74
C GLU A 99 4.13 9.84 -10.79
N ALA A 100 3.56 10.58 -9.87
CA ALA A 100 3.73 12.03 -9.84
C ALA A 100 5.09 12.47 -9.28
#